data_3689902fa6ffe6b7c321c752f619f112
#
_entry.id   3689902fa6ffe6b7c321c752f619f112
#
_cell.length_a   1.000
_cell.length_b   1.000
_cell.length_c   1.000
_cell.angle_alpha   90.00
_cell.angle_beta   90.00
_cell.angle_gamma   90.00
#
_symmetry.space_group_name_H-M   'P 1'
#
loop_
_entity.id
_entity.type
_entity.pdbx_description
1 polymer ?
#
loop_
_entity_poly.entity_id
_entity_poly.type
_entity_poly.pdbx_seq_one_letter_code
_entity_poly.pdbx_strand_id
1 'polypeptide(L)'
;MKKNFQRTLLDLANGICLLDCYLTLGGYETFEDKMFYVLKAQSKHLVGDDGYVNDANRLFTEVLGKNKKVYKTYEYHGDEPVIACWEGKHFTIVQNGKVIYDPLGERENPYKEITSYRVVEDK
;
A
#
# COMPACT_ATOMS: atom_id res chain seq x y z
N MET A 1 -13.28 -10.87 -12.31
CA MET A 1 -11.93 -10.88 -11.73
C MET A 1 -11.43 -9.46 -11.53
N LYS A 2 -10.97 -9.15 -10.35
CA LYS A 2 -10.40 -7.84 -10.09
C LYS A 2 -9.06 -7.67 -10.80
N LYS A 3 -8.86 -6.53 -11.44
CA LYS A 3 -7.55 -6.14 -11.93
C LYS A 3 -6.71 -5.68 -10.75
N ASN A 4 -5.48 -6.13 -10.69
CA ASN A 4 -4.54 -5.60 -9.73
C ASN A 4 -4.08 -4.22 -10.16
N PHE A 5 -4.14 -3.26 -9.23
CA PHE A 5 -3.88 -1.85 -9.52
C PHE A 5 -2.47 -1.64 -10.04
N GLN A 6 -1.46 -2.20 -9.39
CA GLN A 6 -0.08 -2.04 -9.82
C GLN A 6 0.15 -2.60 -11.23
N ARG A 7 -0.42 -3.75 -11.55
CA ARG A 7 -0.28 -4.32 -12.88
C ARG A 7 -0.83 -3.40 -13.96
N THR A 8 -1.97 -2.77 -13.67
CA THR A 8 -2.58 -1.84 -14.62
C THR A 8 -1.73 -0.60 -14.84
N LEU A 9 -1.02 -0.14 -13.79
CA LEU A 9 -0.19 1.06 -13.84
C LEU A 9 1.29 0.76 -13.97
N LEU A 10 1.66 -0.48 -14.29
CA LEU A 10 3.06 -0.91 -14.30
C LEU A 10 3.95 -0.01 -15.17
N ASP A 11 3.44 0.41 -16.32
CA ASP A 11 4.20 1.26 -17.25
C ASP A 11 4.29 2.72 -16.79
N LEU A 12 3.50 3.09 -15.76
CA LEU A 12 3.46 4.46 -15.26
C LEU A 12 4.25 4.65 -13.99
N ALA A 13 4.39 3.60 -13.17
CA ALA A 13 5.03 3.72 -11.88
C ALA A 13 5.56 2.37 -11.39
N ASN A 14 6.81 2.36 -10.89
CA ASN A 14 7.45 1.15 -10.39
C ASN A 14 7.27 0.94 -8.89
N GLY A 15 7.05 1.99 -8.13
CA GLY A 15 6.98 1.93 -6.67
C GLY A 15 5.58 1.92 -6.09
N ILE A 16 4.57 1.60 -6.90
CA ILE A 16 3.18 1.83 -6.52
C ILE A 16 2.59 0.78 -5.58
N CYS A 17 3.27 -0.35 -5.37
CA CYS A 17 2.70 -1.42 -4.55
C CYS A 17 2.40 -0.99 -3.10
N LEU A 18 3.26 -0.17 -2.51
CA LEU A 18 3.01 0.34 -1.16
C LEU A 18 1.81 1.28 -1.14
N LEU A 19 1.74 2.20 -2.11
CA LEU A 19 0.60 3.10 -2.22
C LEU A 19 -0.70 2.33 -2.43
N ASP A 20 -0.69 1.32 -3.29
CA ASP A 20 -1.85 0.46 -3.52
C ASP A 20 -2.31 -0.20 -2.22
N CYS A 21 -1.37 -0.73 -1.42
CA CYS A 21 -1.70 -1.31 -0.13
C CYS A 21 -2.32 -0.28 0.82
N TYR A 22 -1.77 0.94 0.88
CA TYR A 22 -2.35 1.99 1.71
C TYR A 22 -3.78 2.33 1.29
N LEU A 23 -4.02 2.46 0.00
CA LEU A 23 -5.36 2.78 -0.51
C LEU A 23 -6.35 1.65 -0.20
N THR A 24 -5.91 0.41 -0.35
CA THR A 24 -6.76 -0.75 -0.04
C THR A 24 -7.11 -0.79 1.45
N LEU A 25 -6.14 -0.56 2.33
CA LEU A 25 -6.40 -0.47 3.77
C LEU A 25 -7.28 0.71 4.12
N GLY A 26 -7.23 1.78 3.33
CA GLY A 26 -8.09 2.94 3.48
C GLY A 26 -9.53 2.72 3.03
N GLY A 27 -9.82 1.56 2.45
CA GLY A 27 -11.18 1.23 2.00
C GLY A 27 -11.42 1.45 0.51
N TYR A 28 -10.40 1.78 -0.27
CA TYR A 28 -10.53 2.04 -1.70
C TYR A 28 -10.09 0.80 -2.48
N GLU A 29 -11.03 0.15 -3.16
CA GLU A 29 -10.78 -1.12 -3.84
C GLU A 29 -10.88 -1.06 -5.34
N THR A 30 -11.60 -0.07 -5.90
CA THR A 30 -11.77 0.04 -7.34
C THR A 30 -10.59 0.76 -7.99
N PHE A 31 -10.33 0.44 -9.25
CA PHE A 31 -9.28 1.12 -10.02
C PHE A 31 -9.54 2.62 -10.10
N GLU A 32 -10.79 3.01 -10.33
CA GLU A 32 -11.16 4.41 -10.49
C GLU A 32 -10.90 5.20 -9.21
N ASP A 33 -11.30 4.66 -8.07
CA ASP A 33 -11.07 5.33 -6.78
C ASP A 33 -9.58 5.46 -6.49
N LYS A 34 -8.82 4.39 -6.70
CA LYS A 34 -7.38 4.42 -6.47
C LYS A 34 -6.69 5.42 -7.39
N MET A 35 -7.06 5.45 -8.67
CA MET A 35 -6.47 6.41 -9.62
C MET A 35 -6.74 7.85 -9.19
N PHE A 36 -7.96 8.15 -8.75
CA PHE A 36 -8.31 9.48 -8.27
C PHE A 36 -7.37 9.92 -7.14
N TYR A 37 -7.15 9.04 -6.16
CA TYR A 37 -6.32 9.40 -5.00
C TYR A 37 -4.82 9.39 -5.31
N VAL A 38 -4.37 8.55 -6.24
CA VAL A 38 -2.98 8.63 -6.72
C VAL A 38 -2.71 10.00 -7.33
N LEU A 39 -3.58 10.46 -8.21
CA LEU A 39 -3.41 11.77 -8.86
C LEU A 39 -3.49 12.91 -7.84
N LYS A 40 -4.41 12.82 -6.89
CA LYS A 40 -4.53 13.82 -5.83
C LYS A 40 -3.26 13.88 -4.97
N ALA A 41 -2.73 12.70 -4.60
CA ALA A 41 -1.51 12.64 -3.80
C ALA A 41 -0.29 13.19 -4.57
N GLN A 42 -0.20 12.88 -5.86
CA GLN A 42 0.87 13.43 -6.70
C GLN A 42 0.79 14.95 -6.80
N SER A 43 -0.42 15.50 -6.92
CA SER A 43 -0.61 16.96 -6.98
C SER A 43 -0.18 17.65 -5.70
N LYS A 44 -0.18 16.95 -4.57
CA LYS A 44 0.27 17.47 -3.27
C LYS A 44 1.72 17.11 -2.96
N HIS A 45 2.41 16.48 -3.90
CA HIS A 45 3.82 16.04 -3.74
C HIS A 45 4.03 15.04 -2.61
N LEU A 46 3.00 14.29 -2.24
CA LEU A 46 3.09 13.22 -1.23
C LEU A 46 3.45 11.88 -1.85
N VAL A 47 3.29 11.76 -3.15
CA VAL A 47 3.66 10.59 -3.93
C VAL A 47 4.46 11.09 -5.15
N GLY A 48 5.59 10.45 -5.42
CA GLY A 48 6.42 10.78 -6.56
C GLY A 48 5.85 10.27 -7.88
N ASP A 49 6.50 10.64 -8.98
CA ASP A 49 6.10 10.20 -10.32
C ASP A 49 6.21 8.69 -10.49
N ASP A 50 7.08 8.06 -9.71
CA ASP A 50 7.26 6.62 -9.68
C ASP A 50 6.27 5.90 -8.75
N GLY A 51 5.34 6.64 -8.14
CA GLY A 51 4.36 6.08 -7.19
C GLY A 51 4.89 5.91 -5.78
N TYR A 52 6.11 6.36 -5.50
CA TYR A 52 6.71 6.21 -4.18
C TYR A 52 6.06 7.14 -3.16
N VAL A 53 5.69 6.61 -2.00
CA VAL A 53 5.03 7.38 -0.95
C VAL A 53 6.09 8.12 -0.11
N ASN A 54 6.01 9.45 -0.11
CA ASN A 54 6.96 10.30 0.65
C ASN A 54 6.56 10.47 2.10
N ASP A 55 5.25 10.56 2.37
CA ASP A 55 4.74 10.78 3.73
C ASP A 55 3.38 10.11 3.87
N ALA A 56 3.38 8.90 4.45
CA ALA A 56 2.16 8.10 4.58
C ALA A 56 1.16 8.72 5.56
N ASN A 57 1.64 9.38 6.62
CA ASN A 57 0.74 10.02 7.58
C ASN A 57 -0.04 11.16 6.92
N ARG A 58 0.64 11.99 6.15
CA ARG A 58 -0.03 13.06 5.41
C ARG A 58 -0.92 12.53 4.30
N LEU A 59 -0.55 11.41 3.68
CA LEU A 59 -1.42 10.75 2.70
C LEU A 59 -2.80 10.48 3.32
N PHE A 60 -2.83 9.85 4.49
CA PHE A 60 -4.10 9.53 5.12
C PHE A 60 -4.85 10.78 5.58
N THR A 61 -4.18 11.74 6.22
CA THR A 61 -4.87 12.92 6.76
C THR A 61 -5.24 13.94 5.70
N GLU A 62 -4.34 14.25 4.76
CA GLU A 62 -4.54 15.35 3.80
C GLU A 62 -5.18 14.92 2.49
N VAL A 63 -4.98 13.69 2.07
CA VAL A 63 -5.52 13.19 0.80
C VAL A 63 -6.77 12.37 1.03
N LEU A 64 -6.72 11.41 1.96
CA LEU A 64 -7.83 10.51 2.21
C LEU A 64 -8.81 11.03 3.26
N GLY A 65 -8.45 12.07 4.00
CA GLY A 65 -9.32 12.64 5.04
C GLY A 65 -9.59 11.68 6.19
N LYS A 66 -8.65 10.80 6.50
CA LYS A 66 -8.79 9.79 7.54
C LYS A 66 -7.81 10.03 8.68
N ASN A 67 -8.30 9.90 9.91
CA ASN A 67 -7.50 10.14 11.11
C ASN A 67 -6.71 8.88 11.48
N LYS A 68 -5.68 8.59 10.69
CA LYS A 68 -4.82 7.43 10.85
C LYS A 68 -3.39 7.84 11.09
N LYS A 69 -2.64 6.96 11.77
CA LYS A 69 -1.18 7.08 11.82
C LYS A 69 -0.55 5.83 11.22
N VAL A 70 0.60 6.01 10.61
CA VAL A 70 1.34 4.94 9.95
C VAL A 70 2.73 4.89 10.55
N TYR A 71 3.19 3.71 10.88
CA TYR A 71 4.56 3.53 11.34
C TYR A 71 5.15 2.23 10.82
N LYS A 72 6.48 2.20 10.75
CA LYS A 72 7.25 1.02 10.36
C LYS A 72 7.66 0.25 11.60
N THR A 73 7.53 -1.08 11.56
CA THR A 73 8.04 -1.96 12.60
C THR A 73 8.67 -3.20 11.97
N TYR A 74 9.55 -3.86 12.70
CA TYR A 74 10.21 -5.07 12.21
C TYR A 74 9.53 -6.34 12.69
N GLU A 75 8.59 -6.23 13.63
CA GLU A 75 7.80 -7.35 14.13
C GLU A 75 6.35 -6.92 14.31
N TYR A 76 5.44 -7.83 14.03
CA TYR A 76 4.02 -7.58 14.24
C TYR A 76 3.32 -8.88 14.65
N HIS A 77 2.62 -8.85 15.78
CA HIS A 77 1.92 -9.99 16.34
C HIS A 77 0.41 -9.77 16.55
N GLY A 78 -0.12 -8.68 16.02
CA GLY A 78 -1.55 -8.37 16.13
C GLY A 78 -2.41 -9.14 15.14
N ASP A 79 -3.72 -8.97 15.26
CA ASP A 79 -4.72 -9.64 14.42
C ASP A 79 -5.24 -8.79 13.28
N GLU A 80 -4.86 -7.51 13.25
CA GLU A 80 -5.33 -6.59 12.22
C GLU A 80 -4.55 -6.76 10.91
N PRO A 81 -5.16 -6.42 9.77
CA PRO A 81 -4.42 -6.37 8.52
C PRO A 81 -3.28 -5.35 8.60
N VAL A 82 -2.11 -5.74 8.13
CA VAL A 82 -0.95 -4.85 8.06
C VAL A 82 -0.25 -5.04 6.73
N ILE A 83 0.56 -4.05 6.35
CA ILE A 83 1.35 -4.14 5.12
C ILE A 83 2.68 -4.81 5.44
N ALA A 84 3.00 -5.87 4.71
CA ALA A 84 4.26 -6.56 4.82
C ALA A 84 5.19 -6.14 3.70
N CYS A 85 6.44 -5.84 4.04
CA CYS A 85 7.49 -5.56 3.08
C CYS A 85 8.32 -6.83 2.88
N TRP A 86 8.35 -7.33 1.66
CA TRP A 86 9.07 -8.56 1.31
C TRP A 86 10.44 -8.19 0.74
N GLU A 87 11.48 -8.49 1.51
CA GLU A 87 12.89 -8.30 1.09
C GLU A 87 13.21 -6.88 0.61
N GLY A 88 12.49 -5.89 1.15
CA GLY A 88 12.68 -4.49 0.77
C GLY A 88 12.21 -4.14 -0.62
N LYS A 89 11.49 -5.03 -1.32
CA LYS A 89 11.19 -4.86 -2.74
C LYS A 89 9.72 -4.90 -3.09
N HIS A 90 8.91 -5.61 -2.31
CA HIS A 90 7.50 -5.80 -2.62
C HIS A 90 6.65 -5.65 -1.38
N PHE A 91 5.43 -5.15 -1.54
CA PHE A 91 4.50 -4.94 -0.44
C PHE A 91 3.19 -5.66 -0.69
N THR A 92 2.68 -6.32 0.35
CA THR A 92 1.37 -6.97 0.32
C THR A 92 0.64 -6.64 1.63
N ILE A 93 -0.66 -6.91 1.68
CA ILE A 93 -1.40 -6.85 2.94
C ILE A 93 -1.51 -8.26 3.49
N VAL A 94 -1.10 -8.43 4.75
CA VAL A 94 -1.17 -9.72 5.44
C VAL A 94 -2.04 -9.60 6.68
N GLN A 95 -2.68 -10.69 7.05
CA GLN A 95 -3.47 -10.80 8.28
C GLN A 95 -3.34 -12.23 8.81
N ASN A 96 -2.94 -12.35 10.08
CA ASN A 96 -2.74 -13.65 10.72
C ASN A 96 -1.80 -14.56 9.91
N GLY A 97 -0.72 -13.97 9.39
CA GLY A 97 0.29 -14.71 8.64
C GLY A 97 -0.07 -15.05 7.19
N LYS A 98 -1.23 -14.59 6.71
CA LYS A 98 -1.67 -14.88 5.34
C LYS A 98 -1.73 -13.63 4.51
N VAL A 99 -1.29 -13.70 3.25
CA VAL A 99 -1.46 -12.63 2.28
C VAL A 99 -2.95 -12.54 1.91
N ILE A 100 -3.56 -11.39 2.17
CA ILE A 100 -4.96 -11.16 1.82
C ILE A 100 -5.10 -10.21 0.63
N TYR A 101 -4.05 -9.49 0.27
CA TYR A 101 -4.04 -8.65 -0.92
C TYR A 101 -2.62 -8.51 -1.44
N ASP A 102 -2.42 -8.75 -2.73
CA ASP A 102 -1.14 -8.57 -3.42
C ASP A 102 -1.37 -7.69 -4.66
N PRO A 103 -0.74 -6.51 -4.74
CA PRO A 103 -0.88 -5.63 -5.89
C PRO A 103 -0.52 -6.28 -7.23
N LEU A 104 0.37 -7.27 -7.22
CA LEU A 104 0.78 -7.97 -8.45
C LEU A 104 -0.03 -9.22 -8.74
N GLY A 105 -0.88 -9.66 -7.80
CA GLY A 105 -1.66 -10.88 -7.96
C GLY A 105 -1.05 -12.06 -7.23
N GLU A 106 -1.87 -13.10 -7.01
CA GLU A 106 -1.53 -14.21 -6.12
C GLU A 106 -0.24 -14.95 -6.47
N ARG A 107 0.13 -15.00 -7.74
CA ARG A 107 1.26 -15.81 -8.21
C ARG A 107 2.52 -15.00 -8.48
N GLU A 108 2.50 -13.73 -8.16
CA GLU A 108 3.55 -12.81 -8.61
C GLU A 108 4.59 -12.48 -7.55
N ASN A 109 4.41 -12.91 -6.31
CA ASN A 109 5.37 -12.61 -5.26
C ASN A 109 6.49 -13.67 -5.23
N PRO A 110 7.67 -13.38 -5.80
CA PRO A 110 8.80 -14.31 -5.78
C PRO A 110 9.59 -14.28 -4.48
N TYR A 111 9.30 -13.32 -3.60
CA TYR A 111 10.08 -13.09 -2.39
C TYR A 111 9.62 -14.01 -1.26
N LYS A 112 10.57 -14.41 -0.42
CA LYS A 112 10.34 -15.44 0.60
C LYS A 112 10.24 -14.88 2.01
N GLU A 113 10.87 -13.74 2.28
CA GLU A 113 11.00 -13.23 3.64
C GLU A 113 10.39 -11.85 3.81
N ILE A 114 9.63 -11.69 4.89
CA ILE A 114 9.14 -10.38 5.31
C ILE A 114 10.22 -9.74 6.15
N THR A 115 10.66 -8.53 5.74
CA THR A 115 11.73 -7.81 6.42
C THR A 115 11.24 -6.69 7.30
N SER A 116 10.03 -6.19 7.06
CA SER A 116 9.41 -5.16 7.90
C SER A 116 7.93 -5.08 7.62
N TYR A 117 7.23 -4.30 8.45
CA TYR A 117 5.80 -4.06 8.31
C TYR A 117 5.50 -2.57 8.35
N ARG A 118 4.40 -2.18 7.74
CA ARG A 118 3.79 -0.86 7.91
C ARG A 118 2.45 -1.05 8.57
N VAL A 119 2.28 -0.44 9.72
CA VAL A 119 1.04 -0.54 10.50
C VAL A 119 0.25 0.75 10.30
N VAL A 120 -1.02 0.61 9.94
CA VAL A 120 -1.96 1.72 9.80
C VAL A 120 -3.01 1.55 10.88
N GLU A 121 -3.09 2.50 11.80
CA GLU A 121 -4.03 2.40 12.92
C GLU A 121 -4.69 3.74 13.19
N ASP A 122 -5.80 3.72 13.93
CA ASP A 122 -6.49 4.93 14.33
C ASP A 122 -5.61 5.74 15.29
N LYS A 123 -5.65 7.05 15.12
CA LYS A 123 -4.98 7.95 16.06
C LYS A 123 -5.70 7.99 17.39
#